data_de7665a2dcdb1f51c6efeaf369fefe06
#
_entry.id   de7665a2dcdb1f51c6efeaf369fefe06
#
_cell.length_a   1.000
_cell.length_b   1.000
_cell.length_c   1.000
_cell.angle_alpha   90.00
_cell.angle_beta   90.00
_cell.angle_gamma   90.00
#
_symmetry.space_group_name_H-M   'P 1'
#
loop_
_entity.id
_entity.type
_entity.pdbx_description
1 polymer ?
#
loop_
_entity_poly.entity_id
_entity_poly.type
_entity_poly.pdbx_seq_one_letter_code
_entity_poly.pdbx_strand_id
1 'polypeptide(L)' 'GIVRGIAGFFSSRQVNIRELETETERAAHTGTQIFNLSMTVEVPVGVKIARLRDEFEDFCEERDLDGELFAE' A
#
# COMPACT_ATOMS: atom_id res chain seq x y z
N GLY A 1 8.32 9.42 -4.64
CA GLY A 1 8.50 8.58 -3.47
C GLY A 1 7.51 7.42 -3.42
N ILE A 2 7.72 6.52 -2.49
CA ILE A 2 6.89 5.31 -2.34
C ILE A 2 5.43 5.68 -2.04
N VAL A 3 5.21 6.61 -1.11
CA VAL A 3 3.86 7.03 -0.72
C VAL A 3 3.12 7.63 -1.91
N ARG A 4 3.81 8.45 -2.68
CA ARG A 4 3.20 9.08 -3.85
C ARG A 4 2.82 8.06 -4.91
N GLY A 5 3.65 7.05 -5.11
CA GLY A 5 3.36 5.96 -6.05
C GLY A 5 2.15 5.15 -5.63
N ILE A 6 2.05 4.81 -4.35
CA ILE A 6 0.91 4.06 -3.81
C ILE A 6 -0.37 4.90 -3.90
N ALA A 7 -0.30 6.17 -3.54
CA ALA A 7 -1.44 7.07 -3.64
C ALA A 7 -1.93 7.18 -5.08
N GLY A 8 -1.00 7.29 -6.04
CA GLY A 8 -1.35 7.31 -7.46
C GLY A 8 -2.00 6.02 -7.94
N PHE A 9 -1.52 4.88 -7.43
CA PHE A 9 -2.11 3.59 -7.75
C PHE A 9 -3.60 3.54 -7.36
N PHE A 10 -3.91 3.93 -6.14
CA PHE A 10 -5.30 3.92 -5.67
C PHE A 10 -6.14 5.00 -6.35
N SER A 11 -5.57 6.18 -6.56
CA SER A 11 -6.27 7.29 -7.21
C SER A 11 -6.70 6.93 -8.64
N SER A 12 -5.83 6.25 -9.38
CA SER A 12 -6.13 5.86 -10.76
C SER A 12 -7.27 4.84 -10.83
N ARG A 13 -7.57 4.17 -9.72
CA ARG A 13 -8.64 3.18 -9.62
C ARG A 13 -9.86 3.71 -8.89
N GLN A 14 -9.91 5.02 -8.64
CA GLN A 14 -11.00 5.70 -7.94
C GLN A 14 -11.19 5.21 -6.49
N VAL A 15 -10.12 4.74 -5.89
CA VAL A 15 -10.12 4.31 -4.50
C VAL A 15 -9.69 5.49 -3.64
N ASN A 16 -10.49 5.84 -2.65
CA ASN A 16 -10.20 6.94 -1.74
C ASN A 16 -9.35 6.47 -0.57
N ILE A 17 -8.32 7.24 -0.25
CA ILE A 17 -7.50 6.98 0.93
C ILE A 17 -8.12 7.73 2.11
N ARG A 18 -8.49 7.00 3.15
CA ARG A 18 -9.10 7.58 4.34
C ARG A 18 -8.09 7.91 5.41
N GLU A 19 -7.14 7.02 5.61
CA GLU A 19 -6.09 7.19 6.60
C GLU A 19 -4.76 6.75 6.02
N LEU A 20 -3.70 7.42 6.43
CA LEU A 20 -2.34 7.09 6.03
C LEU A 20 -1.43 7.26 7.23
N GLU A 21 -0.72 6.20 7.59
CA GLU A 21 0.26 6.25 8.66
C GLU A 21 1.59 5.73 8.15
N THR A 22 2.66 6.39 8.53
CA THR A 22 4.00 5.95 8.17
C THR A 22 4.82 5.81 9.44
N GLU A 23 5.67 4.80 9.47
CA GLU A 23 6.54 4.53 10.60
C GLU A 23 7.89 4.07 10.08
N THR A 24 8.95 4.58 10.66
CA THR A 24 10.30 4.18 10.31
C THR A 24 10.95 3.52 11.51
N GLU A 25 11.47 2.31 11.30
CA GLU A 25 12.16 1.56 12.32
C GLU A 25 13.57 1.23 11.84
N ARG A 26 14.46 1.02 12.79
CA ARG A 26 15.82 0.56 12.48
C ARG A 26 16.00 -0.84 13.03
N ALA A 27 16.40 -1.77 12.16
CA ALA A 27 16.65 -3.14 12.57
C ALA A 27 17.84 -3.19 13.55
N ALA A 28 17.63 -3.87 14.69
CA ALA A 28 18.59 -3.84 15.78
C ALA A 28 19.95 -4.47 15.43
N HIS A 29 19.95 -5.47 14.56
CA HIS A 29 21.17 -6.21 14.25
C HIS A 29 21.90 -5.73 13.01
N THR A 30 21.19 -5.19 12.05
CA THR A 30 21.78 -4.79 10.77
C THR A 30 21.91 -3.28 10.61
N GLY A 31 21.21 -2.52 11.44
CA GLY A 31 21.13 -1.07 11.29
C GLY A 31 20.34 -0.64 10.07
N THR A 32 19.71 -1.58 9.37
CA THR A 32 18.91 -1.28 8.18
C THR A 32 17.64 -0.55 8.59
N GLN A 33 17.32 0.51 7.88
CA GLN A 33 16.12 1.28 8.10
C GLN A 33 14.92 0.56 7.49
N ILE A 34 13.89 0.32 8.28
CA ILE A 34 12.65 -0.33 7.83
C ILE A 34 11.56 0.73 7.78
N PHE A 35 10.93 0.84 6.64
CA PHE A 35 9.82 1.78 6.43
C PHE A 35 8.51 1.02 6.40
N ASN A 36 7.60 1.36 7.31
CA ASN A 36 6.28 0.76 7.38
C ASN A 36 5.23 1.79 6.97
N LEU A 37 4.35 1.40 6.08
CA LEU A 37 3.26 2.23 5.63
C LEU A 37 1.94 1.51 5.89
N SER A 38 1.04 2.17 6.59
CA SER A 38 -0.30 1.65 6.84
C SER A 38 -1.31 2.61 6.24
N MET A 39 -2.25 2.07 5.48
CA MET A 39 -3.20 2.89 4.75
C MET A 39 -4.58 2.25 4.81
N THR A 40 -5.58 3.05 5.14
CA THR A 40 -6.98 2.63 5.08
C THR A 40 -7.62 3.27 3.86
N VAL A 41 -8.21 2.45 3.01
CA VAL A 41 -8.81 2.92 1.78
C VAL A 41 -10.28 2.55 1.72
N GLU A 42 -11.06 3.36 1.01
CA GLU A 42 -12.46 3.11 0.76
C GLU A 42 -12.63 2.69 -0.70
N VAL A 43 -13.08 1.45 -0.91
CA VAL A 43 -13.22 0.86 -2.24
C VAL A 43 -14.64 1.09 -2.76
N PRO A 44 -14.80 1.70 -3.96
CA PRO A 44 -16.13 1.89 -4.53
C PRO A 44 -16.86 0.57 -4.80
N VAL A 45 -18.18 0.63 -4.81
CA VAL A 45 -19.03 -0.55 -5.01
C VAL A 45 -18.72 -1.29 -6.32
N GLY A 46 -18.34 -0.57 -7.35
CA GLY A 46 -18.06 -1.17 -8.65
C GLY A 46 -16.69 -1.84 -8.79
N VAL A 47 -15.85 -1.72 -7.77
CA VAL A 47 -14.49 -2.28 -7.80
C VAL A 47 -14.46 -3.61 -7.04
N LYS A 48 -13.90 -4.64 -7.67
CA LYS A 48 -13.75 -5.94 -7.02
C LYS A 48 -12.50 -5.94 -6.16
N ILE A 49 -12.68 -6.22 -4.88
CA ILE A 49 -11.57 -6.21 -3.91
C ILE A 49 -10.52 -7.25 -4.26
N ALA A 50 -10.91 -8.44 -4.70
CA ALA A 50 -9.97 -9.48 -5.06
C ALA A 50 -9.04 -9.05 -6.19
N ARG A 51 -9.59 -8.37 -7.19
CA ARG A 51 -8.81 -7.86 -8.31
C ARG A 51 -7.88 -6.73 -7.88
N LEU A 52 -8.39 -5.84 -7.03
CA LEU A 52 -7.58 -4.75 -6.48
C LEU A 52 -6.39 -5.30 -5.69
N ARG A 53 -6.63 -6.35 -4.92
CA ARG A 53 -5.57 -7.01 -4.16
C ARG A 53 -4.48 -7.58 -5.07
N ASP A 54 -4.88 -8.27 -6.12
CA ASP A 54 -3.94 -8.86 -7.06
C ASP A 54 -3.10 -7.76 -7.75
N GLU A 55 -3.74 -6.70 -8.17
CA GLU A 55 -3.05 -5.57 -8.80
C GLU A 55 -2.10 -4.88 -7.83
N PHE A 56 -2.51 -4.75 -6.57
CA PHE A 56 -1.67 -4.15 -5.55
C PHE A 56 -0.45 -5.01 -5.24
N GLU A 57 -0.62 -6.32 -5.19
CA GLU A 57 0.49 -7.24 -4.98
C GLU A 57 1.50 -7.16 -6.12
N ASP A 58 1.02 -7.10 -7.36
CA ASP A 58 1.88 -6.92 -8.52
C ASP A 58 2.63 -5.58 -8.46
N PHE A 59 1.94 -4.53 -8.06
CA PHE A 59 2.55 -3.21 -7.90
C PHE A 59 3.67 -3.24 -6.88
N CYS A 60 3.46 -3.89 -5.75
CA CYS A 60 4.46 -4.01 -4.70
C CYS A 60 5.65 -4.85 -5.16
N GLU A 61 5.39 -5.94 -5.87
CA GLU A 61 6.44 -6.81 -6.38
C GLU A 61 7.34 -6.10 -7.37
N GLU A 62 6.78 -5.31 -8.27
CA GLU A 62 7.56 -4.53 -9.24
C GLU A 62 8.47 -3.53 -8.56
N ARG A 63 8.10 -3.04 -7.39
CA ARG A 63 8.84 -2.02 -6.65
C ARG A 63 9.63 -2.57 -5.49
N ASP A 64 9.68 -3.89 -5.38
CA ASP A 64 10.40 -4.58 -4.30
C ASP A 64 9.89 -4.15 -2.93
N LEU A 65 8.59 -3.99 -2.83
CA LEU A 65 7.89 -3.64 -1.58
C LEU A 65 7.17 -4.87 -1.05
N ASP A 66 7.10 -4.95 0.27
CA ASP A 66 6.37 -6.01 0.96
C ASP A 66 5.05 -5.43 1.44
N GLY A 67 3.99 -5.66 0.69
CA GLY A 67 2.70 -5.07 0.97
C GLY A 67 1.57 -6.07 1.01
N GLU A 68 0.58 -5.80 1.84
CA GLU A 68 -0.61 -6.61 1.98
C GLU A 68 -1.85 -5.73 1.94
N LEU A 69 -2.90 -6.24 1.34
CA LEU A 69 -4.18 -5.56 1.28
C LEU A 69 -5.25 -6.45 1.92
N PHE A 70 -5.91 -5.90 2.94
CA PHE A 70 -6.98 -6.62 3.63
C PHE A 70 -8.32 -5.96 3.36
N ALA A 71 -9.33 -6.78 3.11
CA ALA A 71 -10.71 -6.33 2.96
C ALA A 71 -11.42 -6.41 4.30
N GLU A 72 -12.20 -5.39 4.59
CA GLU A 72 -13.07 -5.41 5.76
C GLU A 72 -14.40 -6.10 5.46
#